data_3ec7f6771300d286640d17df41ecc06a
#
_entry.id   3ec7f6771300d286640d17df41ecc06a
#
_cell.length_a   1.000
_cell.length_b   1.000
_cell.length_c   1.000
_cell.angle_alpha   90.00
_cell.angle_beta   90.00
_cell.angle_gamma   90.00
#
_symmetry.space_group_name_H-M   'P 1'
#
loop_
_entity.id
_entity.type
_entity.pdbx_description
1 polymer ?
#
loop_
_entity_poly.entity_id
_entity_poly.type
_entity_poly.pdbx_seq_one_letter_code
_entity_poly.pdbx_strand_id
1 'polypeptide(L)'
;MDRQQVAEFYNTIGDSYDRTLYFLACDPLYQVEIDCLTSGRRLRRVLDLGCGTGKQTVLLAPRAEEVWAIDLSAESLRQAEARCARAGLGNVRFLQQSIESLPAEDGSVDAIFSYGDVISHLHDAYRQVFREGARVLIPGGTMAFEVDGKWELDMLLHNPEERARARAAVGAGHLRIWRDIPCKTFTDPELRGVLREAGLTVDRVRGVNILHCLLPEPILMGLPQAVGGVWRSASAVLQRIDRAVGRLPWFYRLASTRLVTAVKT
;
A
#
# COMPACT_ATOMS: atom_id res chain seq x y z
N MET A 1 -1.81 4.36 18.97
CA MET A 1 -0.88 5.35 18.42
C MET A 1 -1.73 6.35 17.66
N ASP A 2 -1.55 7.63 17.89
CA ASP A 2 -2.26 8.65 17.14
C ASP A 2 -1.59 8.90 15.77
N ARG A 3 -2.23 9.68 14.91
CA ARG A 3 -1.74 9.97 13.55
C ARG A 3 -0.42 10.72 13.54
N GLN A 4 -0.19 11.56 14.53
CA GLN A 4 1.05 12.32 14.65
C GLN A 4 2.22 11.40 14.94
N GLN A 5 2.03 10.41 15.81
CA GLN A 5 3.05 9.40 16.10
C GLN A 5 3.39 8.53 14.88
N VAL A 6 2.39 8.21 14.02
CA VAL A 6 2.65 7.53 12.75
C VAL A 6 3.48 8.41 11.82
N ALA A 7 3.11 9.68 11.65
CA ALA A 7 3.86 10.62 10.82
C ALA A 7 5.30 10.82 11.35
N GLU A 8 5.47 10.98 12.66
CA GLU A 8 6.80 11.11 13.29
C GLU A 8 7.66 9.86 13.07
N PHE A 9 7.06 8.67 13.17
CA PHE A 9 7.77 7.43 12.86
C PHE A 9 8.29 7.42 11.42
N TYR A 10 7.45 7.72 10.44
CA TYR A 10 7.87 7.76 9.04
C TYR A 10 8.88 8.88 8.74
N ASN A 11 8.81 10.01 9.46
CA ASN A 11 9.84 11.04 9.40
C ASN A 11 11.23 10.55 9.85
N THR A 12 11.29 9.58 10.77
CA THR A 12 12.57 9.04 11.30
C THR A 12 13.20 7.97 10.42
N ILE A 13 12.41 7.26 9.61
CA ILE A 13 12.91 6.14 8.81
C ILE A 13 13.63 6.62 7.55
N GLY A 14 13.18 7.75 6.98
CA GLY A 14 13.80 8.44 5.86
C GLY A 14 13.95 7.58 4.58
N ASP A 15 14.84 8.01 3.70
CA ASP A 15 15.10 7.38 2.38
C ASP A 15 15.56 5.91 2.44
N SER A 16 16.07 5.43 3.58
CA SER A 16 16.56 4.05 3.69
C SER A 16 15.42 3.03 3.63
N TYR A 17 14.24 3.39 4.11
CA TYR A 17 13.07 2.52 4.17
C TYR A 17 12.65 2.03 2.78
N ASP A 18 12.47 2.95 1.84
CA ASP A 18 12.10 2.66 0.45
C ASP A 18 13.07 1.75 -0.30
N ARG A 19 14.29 1.61 0.20
CA ARG A 19 15.39 0.88 -0.45
C ARG A 19 15.65 -0.49 0.15
N THR A 20 14.87 -0.91 1.13
CA THR A 20 14.98 -2.26 1.67
C THR A 20 14.53 -3.32 0.65
N LEU A 21 14.99 -4.55 0.80
CA LEU A 21 14.59 -5.64 -0.11
C LEU A 21 13.08 -5.85 -0.12
N TYR A 22 12.41 -5.64 1.01
CA TYR A 22 10.95 -5.78 1.12
C TYR A 22 10.23 -4.82 0.18
N PHE A 23 10.53 -3.52 0.26
CA PHE A 23 9.86 -2.51 -0.57
C PHE A 23 10.28 -2.56 -2.04
N LEU A 24 11.54 -2.88 -2.31
CA LEU A 24 12.00 -3.09 -3.69
C LEU A 24 11.31 -4.31 -4.35
N ALA A 25 10.85 -5.27 -3.54
CA ALA A 25 10.07 -6.39 -4.04
C ALA A 25 8.67 -5.98 -4.51
N CYS A 26 8.08 -4.99 -3.87
CA CYS A 26 6.73 -4.49 -4.18
C CYS A 26 6.71 -3.60 -5.43
N ASP A 27 7.76 -2.82 -5.67
CA ASP A 27 7.83 -1.83 -6.76
C ASP A 27 7.40 -2.37 -8.15
N PRO A 28 7.87 -3.54 -8.62
CA PRO A 28 7.44 -4.07 -9.91
C PRO A 28 5.96 -4.43 -9.97
N LEU A 29 5.36 -4.77 -8.81
CA LEU A 29 3.93 -5.09 -8.74
C LEU A 29 3.09 -3.83 -8.83
N TYR A 30 3.49 -2.78 -8.11
CA TYR A 30 2.84 -1.47 -8.19
C TYR A 30 2.90 -0.90 -9.61
N GLN A 31 4.07 -0.99 -10.25
CA GLN A 31 4.23 -0.57 -11.64
C GLN A 31 3.26 -1.30 -12.57
N VAL A 32 3.22 -2.64 -12.49
CA VAL A 32 2.31 -3.45 -13.31
C VAL A 32 0.85 -3.13 -13.04
N GLU A 33 0.48 -2.89 -11.78
CA GLU A 33 -0.90 -2.55 -11.43
C GLU A 33 -1.29 -1.17 -11.94
N ILE A 34 -0.43 -0.17 -11.78
CA ILE A 34 -0.62 1.18 -12.32
C ILE A 34 -0.75 1.11 -13.85
N ASP A 35 0.16 0.42 -14.54
CA ASP A 35 0.11 0.27 -15.99
C ASP A 35 -1.18 -0.39 -16.45
N CYS A 36 -1.63 -1.43 -15.76
CA CYS A 36 -2.87 -2.13 -16.07
C CYS A 36 -4.10 -1.24 -15.93
N LEU A 37 -4.17 -0.43 -14.85
CA LEU A 37 -5.33 0.39 -14.55
C LEU A 37 -5.37 1.70 -15.37
N THR A 38 -4.23 2.13 -15.87
CA THR A 38 -4.11 3.38 -16.65
C THR A 38 -3.96 3.15 -18.16
N SER A 39 -3.77 1.88 -18.60
CA SER A 39 -3.57 1.52 -20.00
C SER A 39 -4.78 1.92 -20.87
N GLY A 40 -4.50 2.60 -21.98
CA GLY A 40 -5.52 3.02 -22.95
C GLY A 40 -6.47 4.11 -22.43
N ARG A 41 -6.21 4.68 -21.25
CA ARG A 41 -7.03 5.72 -20.63
C ARG A 41 -6.18 6.96 -20.39
N ARG A 42 -6.72 8.13 -20.70
CA ARG A 42 -6.18 9.39 -20.23
C ARG A 42 -6.97 9.81 -19.00
N LEU A 43 -6.33 9.77 -17.83
CA LEU A 43 -6.94 10.17 -16.59
C LEU A 43 -6.82 11.70 -16.43
N ARG A 44 -7.90 12.36 -16.03
CA ARG A 44 -7.86 13.80 -15.73
C ARG A 44 -7.21 14.04 -14.38
N ARG A 45 -7.81 13.48 -13.32
CA ARG A 45 -7.33 13.64 -11.96
C ARG A 45 -7.13 12.31 -11.27
N VAL A 46 -5.96 12.14 -10.68
CA VAL A 46 -5.57 10.99 -9.88
C VAL A 46 -5.18 11.44 -8.48
N LEU A 47 -5.59 10.69 -7.46
CA LEU A 47 -5.10 10.88 -6.09
C LEU A 47 -4.11 9.77 -5.73
N ASP A 48 -2.99 10.16 -5.10
CA ASP A 48 -1.99 9.29 -4.48
C ASP A 48 -2.06 9.50 -2.97
N LEU A 49 -2.74 8.58 -2.27
CA LEU A 49 -3.04 8.70 -0.84
C LEU A 49 -1.98 8.03 0.01
N GLY A 50 -1.34 8.79 0.89
CA GLY A 50 -0.16 8.37 1.62
C GLY A 50 1.02 8.22 0.67
N CYS A 51 1.27 9.25 -0.14
CA CYS A 51 2.25 9.21 -1.23
C CYS A 51 3.71 9.01 -0.75
N GLY A 52 3.98 9.18 0.56
CA GLY A 52 5.31 9.05 1.14
C GLY A 52 6.35 9.86 0.36
N THR A 53 7.45 9.24 0.00
CA THR A 53 8.56 9.86 -0.74
C THR A 53 8.30 10.01 -2.25
N GLY A 54 7.07 9.74 -2.73
CA GLY A 54 6.65 9.95 -4.12
C GLY A 54 7.07 8.86 -5.10
N LYS A 55 7.35 7.63 -4.64
CA LYS A 55 7.75 6.52 -5.53
C LYS A 55 6.65 6.20 -6.55
N GLN A 56 5.40 6.11 -6.11
CA GLN A 56 4.25 5.87 -6.97
C GLN A 56 3.82 7.14 -7.70
N THR A 57 3.93 8.29 -7.07
CA THR A 57 3.61 9.59 -7.67
C THR A 57 4.32 9.80 -9.00
N VAL A 58 5.62 9.48 -9.08
CA VAL A 58 6.38 9.61 -10.36
C VAL A 58 5.93 8.64 -11.44
N LEU A 59 5.29 7.53 -11.06
CA LEU A 59 4.70 6.58 -12.00
C LEU A 59 3.32 7.06 -12.47
N LEU A 60 2.57 7.72 -11.61
CA LEU A 60 1.20 8.20 -11.89
C LEU A 60 1.21 9.49 -12.73
N ALA A 61 2.12 10.41 -12.46
CA ALA A 61 2.15 11.73 -13.10
C ALA A 61 2.18 11.68 -14.64
N PRO A 62 2.96 10.81 -15.31
CA PRO A 62 2.92 10.72 -16.77
C PRO A 62 1.60 10.19 -17.35
N ARG A 63 0.71 9.64 -16.51
CA ARG A 63 -0.53 8.95 -16.88
C ARG A 63 -1.80 9.75 -16.62
N ALA A 64 -1.65 10.95 -16.04
CA ALA A 64 -2.75 11.81 -15.67
C ALA A 64 -2.49 13.26 -16.12
N GLU A 65 -3.56 14.05 -16.23
CA GLU A 65 -3.42 15.50 -16.45
C GLU A 65 -2.98 16.18 -15.16
N GLU A 66 -3.48 15.71 -14.01
CA GLU A 66 -3.18 16.23 -12.68
C GLU A 66 -3.11 15.08 -11.66
N VAL A 67 -2.09 15.08 -10.81
CA VAL A 67 -1.97 14.17 -9.66
C VAL A 67 -1.96 14.97 -8.37
N TRP A 68 -2.80 14.58 -7.41
CA TRP A 68 -2.74 15.12 -6.05
C TRP A 68 -2.10 14.08 -5.15
N ALA A 69 -0.89 14.38 -4.71
CA ALA A 69 -0.09 13.56 -3.80
C ALA A 69 -0.33 14.04 -2.36
N ILE A 70 -0.94 13.18 -1.56
CA ILE A 70 -1.44 13.51 -0.22
C ILE A 70 -0.69 12.70 0.82
N ASP A 71 -0.09 13.36 1.82
CA ASP A 71 0.57 12.71 2.95
C ASP A 71 0.48 13.58 4.21
N LEU A 72 0.59 12.98 5.39
CA LEU A 72 0.66 13.70 6.66
C LEU A 72 2.06 14.24 6.97
N SER A 73 3.10 13.58 6.46
CA SER A 73 4.50 13.90 6.70
C SER A 73 4.97 15.02 5.76
N ALA A 74 5.28 16.18 6.30
CA ALA A 74 5.89 17.26 5.54
C ALA A 74 7.24 16.87 4.94
N GLU A 75 8.03 16.05 5.66
CA GLU A 75 9.32 15.57 5.18
C GLU A 75 9.17 14.62 3.99
N SER A 76 8.20 13.69 4.07
CA SER A 76 7.87 12.80 2.95
C SER A 76 7.46 13.60 1.71
N LEU A 77 6.58 14.60 1.87
CA LEU A 77 6.16 15.47 0.77
C LEU A 77 7.32 16.26 0.16
N ARG A 78 8.24 16.78 0.98
CA ARG A 78 9.44 17.46 0.49
C ARG A 78 10.31 16.54 -0.38
N GLN A 79 10.44 15.27 0.01
CA GLN A 79 11.17 14.26 -0.77
C GLN A 79 10.43 13.91 -2.06
N ALA A 80 9.10 13.75 -2.00
CA ALA A 80 8.26 13.48 -3.16
C ALA A 80 8.34 14.62 -4.18
N GLU A 81 8.26 15.88 -3.73
CA GLU A 81 8.41 17.05 -4.56
C GLU A 81 9.78 17.09 -5.26
N ALA A 82 10.86 16.88 -4.49
CA ALA A 82 12.21 16.82 -5.05
C ALA A 82 12.38 15.67 -6.06
N ARG A 83 11.72 14.53 -5.83
CA ARG A 83 11.73 13.37 -6.74
C ARG A 83 10.99 13.68 -8.05
N CYS A 84 9.82 14.27 -7.97
CA CYS A 84 9.05 14.69 -9.15
C CYS A 84 9.77 15.79 -9.95
N ALA A 85 10.37 16.75 -9.27
CA ALA A 85 11.15 17.83 -9.91
C ALA A 85 12.35 17.25 -10.69
N ARG A 86 13.09 16.29 -10.09
CA ARG A 86 14.20 15.60 -10.79
C ARG A 86 13.74 14.81 -12.02
N ALA A 87 12.49 14.31 -12.00
CA ALA A 87 11.89 13.61 -13.13
C ALA A 87 11.23 14.56 -14.16
N GLY A 88 11.29 15.88 -13.97
CA GLY A 88 10.68 16.87 -14.86
C GLY A 88 9.14 16.87 -14.84
N LEU A 89 8.52 16.42 -13.75
CA LEU A 89 7.07 16.31 -13.61
C LEU A 89 6.51 17.57 -12.95
N GLY A 90 5.68 18.33 -13.65
CA GLY A 90 5.10 19.60 -13.19
C GLY A 90 3.59 19.54 -12.93
N ASN A 91 2.95 18.39 -13.13
CA ASN A 91 1.52 18.20 -12.98
C ASN A 91 1.11 17.56 -11.65
N VAL A 92 1.95 17.67 -10.62
CA VAL A 92 1.72 17.11 -9.29
C VAL A 92 1.46 18.23 -8.29
N ARG A 93 0.37 18.10 -7.54
CA ARG A 93 0.04 18.97 -6.41
C ARG A 93 0.27 18.20 -5.11
N PHE A 94 1.14 18.71 -4.24
CA PHE A 94 1.46 18.13 -2.95
C PHE A 94 0.59 18.74 -1.86
N LEU A 95 -0.06 17.90 -1.04
CA LEU A 95 -1.02 18.33 -0.03
C LEU A 95 -0.70 17.66 1.32
N GLN A 96 -0.33 18.47 2.30
CA GLN A 96 -0.10 17.99 3.66
C GLN A 96 -1.43 17.94 4.42
N GLN A 97 -2.08 16.78 4.39
CA GLN A 97 -3.35 16.57 5.09
C GLN A 97 -3.67 15.10 5.33
N SER A 98 -4.67 14.86 6.19
CA SER A 98 -5.23 13.51 6.38
C SER A 98 -6.03 13.07 5.16
N ILE A 99 -5.90 11.78 4.81
CA ILE A 99 -6.67 11.14 3.75
C ILE A 99 -8.12 10.80 4.15
N GLU A 100 -8.50 11.08 5.38
CA GLU A 100 -9.86 10.86 5.91
C GLU A 100 -10.87 11.92 5.46
N SER A 101 -10.37 13.03 4.92
CA SER A 101 -11.18 14.09 4.30
C SER A 101 -10.46 14.57 3.06
N LEU A 102 -10.94 14.20 1.91
CA LEU A 102 -10.28 14.52 0.64
C LEU A 102 -10.73 15.89 0.12
N PRO A 103 -9.80 16.74 -0.36
CA PRO A 103 -10.11 18.09 -0.79
C PRO A 103 -10.71 18.16 -2.20
N ALA A 104 -11.09 17.01 -2.77
CA ALA A 104 -11.70 16.89 -4.08
C ALA A 104 -13.24 16.96 -3.98
N GLU A 105 -13.86 17.53 -5.01
CA GLU A 105 -15.32 17.54 -5.16
C GLU A 105 -15.86 16.13 -5.43
N ASP A 106 -17.16 15.94 -5.17
CA ASP A 106 -17.85 14.70 -5.46
C ASP A 106 -17.77 14.36 -6.95
N GLY A 107 -17.41 13.11 -7.26
CA GLY A 107 -17.37 12.63 -8.63
C GLY A 107 -16.39 13.39 -9.54
N SER A 108 -15.24 13.84 -9.01
CA SER A 108 -14.24 14.63 -9.75
C SER A 108 -12.91 13.92 -10.00
N VAL A 109 -12.75 12.68 -9.51
CA VAL A 109 -11.50 11.92 -9.54
C VAL A 109 -11.68 10.64 -10.37
N ASP A 110 -10.78 10.38 -11.29
CA ASP A 110 -10.86 9.18 -12.17
C ASP A 110 -10.30 7.93 -11.48
N ALA A 111 -9.22 8.09 -10.71
CA ALA A 111 -8.60 7.00 -9.99
C ALA A 111 -7.91 7.44 -8.70
N ILE A 112 -7.88 6.53 -7.73
CA ILE A 112 -7.20 6.69 -6.44
C ILE A 112 -6.21 5.54 -6.30
N PHE A 113 -4.99 5.86 -5.88
CA PHE A 113 -3.96 4.89 -5.52
C PHE A 113 -3.52 5.11 -4.07
N SER A 114 -3.29 4.03 -3.33
CA SER A 114 -2.80 4.05 -1.95
C SER A 114 -2.00 2.78 -1.65
N TYR A 115 -0.70 2.83 -1.82
CA TYR A 115 0.20 1.70 -1.64
C TYR A 115 1.10 1.87 -0.41
N GLY A 116 1.67 0.77 0.08
CA GLY A 116 2.50 0.77 1.29
C GLY A 116 1.68 0.73 2.58
N ASP A 117 0.59 -0.03 2.59
CA ASP A 117 -0.25 -0.34 3.76
C ASP A 117 -0.85 0.87 4.50
N VAL A 118 -0.90 2.04 3.85
CA VAL A 118 -1.37 3.30 4.43
C VAL A 118 -2.73 3.14 5.12
N ILE A 119 -3.66 2.44 4.47
CA ILE A 119 -5.02 2.23 4.99
C ILE A 119 -5.01 1.35 6.24
N SER A 120 -4.09 0.39 6.33
CA SER A 120 -3.93 -0.48 7.50
C SER A 120 -3.48 0.30 8.75
N HIS A 121 -2.75 1.40 8.59
CA HIS A 121 -2.31 2.26 9.69
C HIS A 121 -3.41 3.16 10.27
N LEU A 122 -4.56 3.24 9.65
CA LEU A 122 -5.63 4.14 10.07
C LEU A 122 -6.57 3.59 11.14
N HIS A 123 -6.34 2.36 11.63
CA HIS A 123 -7.23 1.70 12.60
C HIS A 123 -8.69 1.73 12.17
N ASP A 124 -9.56 2.43 12.91
CA ASP A 124 -10.99 2.50 12.61
C ASP A 124 -11.34 3.52 11.52
N ALA A 125 -10.43 4.46 11.22
CA ALA A 125 -10.68 5.51 10.24
C ALA A 125 -10.65 5.03 8.78
N TYR A 126 -10.20 3.79 8.50
CA TYR A 126 -10.24 3.20 7.16
C TYR A 126 -11.62 3.23 6.52
N ARG A 127 -12.70 3.10 7.32
CA ARG A 127 -14.09 3.19 6.82
C ARG A 127 -14.38 4.57 6.24
N GLN A 128 -13.88 5.61 6.87
CA GLN A 128 -14.03 6.98 6.39
C GLN A 128 -13.25 7.20 5.10
N VAL A 129 -12.02 6.66 4.99
CA VAL A 129 -11.22 6.76 3.77
C VAL A 129 -11.91 6.08 2.59
N PHE A 130 -12.53 4.92 2.78
CA PHE A 130 -13.29 4.28 1.71
C PHE A 130 -14.55 5.08 1.30
N ARG A 131 -15.25 5.70 2.26
CA ARG A 131 -16.40 6.59 1.95
C ARG A 131 -15.95 7.83 1.18
N GLU A 132 -14.88 8.47 1.62
CA GLU A 132 -14.31 9.63 0.94
C GLU A 132 -13.79 9.28 -0.45
N GLY A 133 -13.10 8.14 -0.58
CA GLY A 133 -12.69 7.62 -1.89
C GLY A 133 -13.89 7.42 -2.83
N ALA A 134 -14.94 6.76 -2.34
CA ALA A 134 -16.17 6.58 -3.11
C ALA A 134 -16.86 7.91 -3.45
N ARG A 135 -16.86 8.88 -2.52
CA ARG A 135 -17.46 10.21 -2.75
C ARG A 135 -16.78 10.92 -3.92
N VAL A 136 -15.47 11.01 -3.89
CA VAL A 136 -14.71 11.80 -4.89
C VAL A 136 -14.55 11.11 -6.25
N LEU A 137 -14.59 9.77 -6.30
CA LEU A 137 -14.50 9.02 -7.56
C LEU A 137 -15.71 9.31 -8.47
N ILE A 138 -15.46 9.40 -9.77
CA ILE A 138 -16.51 9.36 -10.80
C ILE A 138 -17.19 7.98 -10.79
N PRO A 139 -18.44 7.83 -11.27
CA PRO A 139 -19.03 6.52 -11.53
C PRO A 139 -18.10 5.69 -12.46
N GLY A 140 -17.82 4.45 -12.08
CA GLY A 140 -16.85 3.59 -12.77
C GLY A 140 -15.38 3.96 -12.49
N GLY A 141 -15.10 4.97 -11.68
CA GLY A 141 -13.75 5.30 -11.21
C GLY A 141 -13.17 4.21 -10.30
N THR A 142 -11.86 4.15 -10.23
CA THR A 142 -11.14 3.02 -9.61
C THR A 142 -10.37 3.46 -8.38
N MET A 143 -10.43 2.67 -7.31
CA MET A 143 -9.54 2.77 -6.16
C MET A 143 -8.65 1.53 -6.09
N ALA A 144 -7.35 1.71 -6.25
CA ALA A 144 -6.34 0.68 -6.10
C ALA A 144 -5.52 0.94 -4.83
N PHE A 145 -5.47 -0.04 -3.94
CA PHE A 145 -4.85 0.16 -2.63
C PHE A 145 -4.26 -1.13 -2.08
N GLU A 146 -3.44 -0.97 -1.07
CA GLU A 146 -2.81 -2.04 -0.34
C GLU A 146 -3.31 -2.10 1.09
N VAL A 147 -3.51 -3.31 1.61
CA VAL A 147 -3.89 -3.58 3.01
C VAL A 147 -3.26 -4.86 3.51
N ASP A 148 -3.01 -4.90 4.81
CA ASP A 148 -2.52 -6.10 5.48
C ASP A 148 -3.57 -7.21 5.52
N GLY A 149 -3.10 -8.42 5.24
CA GLY A 149 -3.87 -9.64 5.38
C GLY A 149 -4.00 -10.06 6.84
N LYS A 150 -5.11 -10.69 7.23
CA LYS A 150 -5.30 -11.22 8.59
C LYS A 150 -4.53 -12.52 8.82
N TRP A 151 -4.29 -13.29 7.79
CA TRP A 151 -3.60 -14.57 7.83
C TRP A 151 -2.37 -14.51 6.93
N GLU A 152 -1.22 -14.83 7.48
CA GLU A 152 0.07 -14.77 6.81
C GLU A 152 0.78 -16.11 6.89
N LEU A 153 1.51 -16.47 5.84
CA LEU A 153 2.22 -17.74 5.78
C LEU A 153 3.39 -17.80 6.77
N ASP A 154 4.05 -16.68 7.03
CA ASP A 154 5.18 -16.56 7.96
C ASP A 154 4.78 -16.84 9.41
N MET A 155 3.51 -16.66 9.79
CA MET A 155 3.00 -17.08 11.11
C MET A 155 3.28 -18.54 11.43
N LEU A 156 3.47 -19.39 10.42
CA LEU A 156 3.82 -20.79 10.61
C LEU A 156 5.26 -20.99 11.09
N LEU A 157 6.13 -20.02 10.84
CA LEU A 157 7.56 -20.07 11.18
C LEU A 157 7.87 -19.52 12.57
N HIS A 158 6.94 -18.79 13.18
CA HIS A 158 7.13 -18.23 14.51
C HIS A 158 7.26 -19.33 15.57
N ASN A 159 8.04 -19.08 16.60
CA ASN A 159 8.07 -19.94 17.78
C ASN A 159 6.71 -19.95 18.51
N PRO A 160 6.45 -20.89 19.45
CA PRO A 160 5.13 -21.01 20.09
C PRO A 160 4.63 -19.74 20.78
N GLU A 161 5.52 -18.97 21.42
CA GLU A 161 5.16 -17.73 22.11
C GLU A 161 4.85 -16.61 21.12
N GLU A 162 5.67 -16.46 20.08
CA GLU A 162 5.43 -15.50 19.01
C GLU A 162 4.14 -15.82 18.28
N ARG A 163 3.88 -17.11 17.96
CA ARG A 163 2.60 -17.54 17.39
C ARG A 163 1.41 -17.22 18.28
N ALA A 164 1.53 -17.37 19.59
CA ALA A 164 0.45 -17.04 20.53
C ALA A 164 0.18 -15.53 20.54
N ARG A 165 1.22 -14.70 20.56
CA ARG A 165 1.10 -13.22 20.48
C ARG A 165 0.51 -12.78 19.14
N ALA A 166 1.00 -13.31 18.03
CA ALA A 166 0.50 -13.01 16.70
C ALA A 166 -0.98 -13.41 16.56
N ARG A 167 -1.37 -14.60 17.04
CA ARG A 167 -2.79 -15.03 17.05
C ARG A 167 -3.67 -14.14 17.89
N ALA A 168 -3.21 -13.66 19.04
CA ALA A 168 -3.96 -12.74 19.89
C ALA A 168 -4.15 -11.39 19.16
N ALA A 169 -3.11 -10.85 18.56
CA ALA A 169 -3.16 -9.61 17.78
C ALA A 169 -4.09 -9.75 16.57
N VAL A 170 -3.97 -10.83 15.81
CA VAL A 170 -4.85 -11.16 14.67
C VAL A 170 -6.28 -11.35 15.13
N GLY A 171 -6.51 -12.03 16.26
CA GLY A 171 -7.82 -12.21 16.86
C GLY A 171 -8.51 -10.89 17.19
N ALA A 172 -7.74 -9.91 17.69
CA ALA A 172 -8.21 -8.55 17.94
C ALA A 172 -8.38 -7.69 16.67
N GLY A 173 -8.02 -8.22 15.49
CA GLY A 173 -8.05 -7.46 14.24
C GLY A 173 -6.89 -6.48 14.07
N HIS A 174 -5.83 -6.64 14.85
CA HIS A 174 -4.62 -5.84 14.78
C HIS A 174 -3.42 -6.74 14.56
N LEU A 175 -2.49 -6.29 13.74
CA LEU A 175 -1.18 -6.89 13.57
C LEU A 175 -0.15 -5.87 14.06
N ARG A 176 0.84 -6.31 14.82
CA ARG A 176 1.98 -5.45 15.12
C ARG A 176 2.97 -5.57 13.97
N ILE A 177 3.10 -4.49 13.26
CA ILE A 177 4.17 -4.36 12.29
C ILE A 177 5.29 -3.57 12.95
N TRP A 178 6.51 -3.95 12.64
CA TRP A 178 7.71 -3.15 12.75
C TRP A 178 7.71 -2.12 13.89
N ARG A 179 8.49 -2.33 14.92
CA ARG A 179 8.64 -1.42 16.06
C ARG A 179 7.33 -1.08 16.78
N ASP A 180 6.45 -2.07 16.90
CA ASP A 180 5.20 -1.94 17.67
C ASP A 180 4.12 -1.02 17.08
N ILE A 181 4.19 -0.66 15.80
CA ILE A 181 3.08 0.05 15.15
C ILE A 181 1.94 -0.95 14.89
N PRO A 182 0.79 -0.78 15.53
CA PRO A 182 -0.36 -1.64 15.26
C PRO A 182 -0.98 -1.32 13.90
N CYS A 183 -1.34 -2.35 13.14
CA CYS A 183 -2.03 -2.22 11.87
C CYS A 183 -3.35 -2.97 11.89
N LYS A 184 -4.34 -2.40 11.24
CA LYS A 184 -5.59 -3.09 10.95
C LYS A 184 -5.36 -4.13 9.87
N THR A 185 -5.67 -5.39 10.18
CA THR A 185 -5.63 -6.50 9.22
C THR A 185 -7.04 -6.86 8.77
N PHE A 186 -7.17 -7.36 7.55
CA PHE A 186 -8.46 -7.65 6.94
C PHE A 186 -8.59 -9.12 6.55
N THR A 187 -9.79 -9.67 6.75
CA THR A 187 -10.24 -10.87 6.03
C THR A 187 -10.94 -10.45 4.74
N ASP A 188 -11.02 -11.34 3.77
CA ASP A 188 -11.72 -11.09 2.50
C ASP A 188 -13.18 -10.68 2.67
N PRO A 189 -14.00 -11.41 3.47
CA PRO A 189 -15.39 -11.04 3.66
C PRO A 189 -15.55 -9.67 4.33
N GLU A 190 -14.71 -9.36 5.32
CA GLU A 190 -14.71 -8.08 6.02
C GLU A 190 -14.40 -6.93 5.06
N LEU A 191 -13.31 -7.05 4.28
CA LEU A 191 -12.88 -6.02 3.34
C LEU A 191 -13.97 -5.76 2.27
N ARG A 192 -14.52 -6.83 1.67
CA ARG A 192 -15.61 -6.71 0.69
C ARG A 192 -16.87 -6.11 1.29
N GLY A 193 -17.18 -6.41 2.56
CA GLY A 193 -18.31 -5.83 3.27
C GLY A 193 -18.16 -4.33 3.42
N VAL A 194 -17.02 -3.89 3.94
CA VAL A 194 -16.74 -2.47 4.18
C VAL A 194 -16.70 -1.65 2.89
N LEU A 195 -16.08 -2.19 1.83
CA LEU A 195 -16.05 -1.52 0.53
C LEU A 195 -17.46 -1.37 -0.06
N ARG A 196 -18.28 -2.42 0.02
CA ARG A 196 -19.66 -2.36 -0.45
C ARG A 196 -20.50 -1.34 0.33
N GLU A 197 -20.33 -1.25 1.65
CA GLU A 197 -20.96 -0.22 2.48
C GLU A 197 -20.56 1.21 2.07
N ALA A 198 -19.36 1.37 1.53
CA ALA A 198 -18.88 2.64 1.00
C ALA A 198 -19.30 2.93 -0.45
N GLY A 199 -19.96 1.99 -1.15
CA GLY A 199 -20.33 2.13 -2.56
C GLY A 199 -19.23 1.71 -3.54
N LEU A 200 -18.29 0.84 -3.08
CA LEU A 200 -17.20 0.31 -3.86
C LEU A 200 -17.36 -1.21 -4.04
N THR A 201 -17.18 -1.69 -5.26
CA THR A 201 -17.20 -3.13 -5.55
C THR A 201 -15.80 -3.62 -5.89
N VAL A 202 -15.36 -4.68 -5.21
CA VAL A 202 -14.04 -5.29 -5.46
C VAL A 202 -14.02 -5.95 -6.83
N ASP A 203 -13.18 -5.45 -7.71
CA ASP A 203 -12.90 -6.02 -9.03
C ASP A 203 -11.83 -7.12 -8.92
N ARG A 204 -10.72 -6.83 -8.24
CA ARG A 204 -9.56 -7.73 -8.17
C ARG A 204 -8.87 -7.68 -6.82
N VAL A 205 -8.32 -8.83 -6.40
CA VAL A 205 -7.41 -8.96 -5.26
C VAL A 205 -6.19 -9.79 -5.69
N ARG A 206 -5.01 -9.34 -5.31
CA ARG A 206 -3.74 -10.07 -5.47
C ARG A 206 -2.99 -10.11 -4.15
N GLY A 207 -2.40 -11.26 -3.85
CA GLY A 207 -1.46 -11.37 -2.74
C GLY A 207 -0.07 -10.87 -3.13
N VAL A 208 0.59 -10.21 -2.21
CA VAL A 208 1.96 -9.71 -2.30
C VAL A 208 2.76 -10.29 -1.16
N ASN A 209 4.03 -10.60 -1.40
CA ASN A 209 4.96 -11.09 -0.37
C ASN A 209 4.46 -12.34 0.39
N ILE A 210 3.97 -13.35 -0.34
CA ILE A 210 3.47 -14.61 0.26
C ILE A 210 4.64 -15.47 0.75
N LEU A 211 5.58 -15.77 -0.16
CA LEU A 211 6.77 -16.55 0.14
C LEU A 211 7.97 -15.66 0.49
N HIS A 212 8.00 -14.45 -0.04
CA HIS A 212 9.07 -13.50 0.23
C HIS A 212 9.14 -13.13 1.71
N CYS A 213 8.01 -13.04 2.41
CA CYS A 213 7.95 -12.80 3.86
C CYS A 213 8.52 -13.96 4.70
N LEU A 214 8.79 -15.13 4.12
CA LEU A 214 9.49 -16.22 4.80
C LEU A 214 10.99 -15.96 4.98
N LEU A 215 11.56 -14.96 4.30
CA LEU A 215 12.94 -14.56 4.56
C LEU A 215 13.05 -13.92 5.96
N PRO A 216 14.18 -14.12 6.65
CA PRO A 216 14.41 -13.48 7.93
C PRO A 216 14.27 -11.94 7.85
N GLU A 217 13.62 -11.34 8.84
CA GLU A 217 13.39 -9.88 8.89
C GLU A 217 14.65 -9.04 8.65
N PRO A 218 15.83 -9.35 9.24
CA PRO A 218 17.05 -8.60 8.96
C PRO A 218 17.45 -8.60 7.48
N ILE A 219 17.06 -9.64 6.73
CA ILE A 219 17.28 -9.73 5.29
C ILE A 219 16.26 -8.90 4.53
N LEU A 220 14.98 -9.05 4.87
CA LEU A 220 13.89 -8.29 4.24
C LEU A 220 14.08 -6.79 4.41
N MET A 221 14.46 -6.37 5.60
CA MET A 221 14.66 -4.96 5.95
C MET A 221 16.08 -4.47 5.69
N GLY A 222 16.94 -5.34 5.14
CA GLY A 222 18.30 -5.01 4.74
C GLY A 222 18.34 -4.24 3.42
N LEU A 223 19.34 -3.33 3.31
CA LEU A 223 19.66 -2.70 2.03
C LEU A 223 20.33 -3.73 1.10
N PRO A 224 20.04 -3.73 -0.21
CA PRO A 224 20.57 -4.73 -1.14
C PRO A 224 22.10 -4.87 -1.13
N GLN A 225 22.82 -3.77 -0.92
CA GLN A 225 24.30 -3.77 -0.85
C GLN A 225 24.83 -4.40 0.46
N ALA A 226 24.05 -4.35 1.55
CA ALA A 226 24.43 -4.94 2.83
C ALA A 226 24.04 -6.42 2.92
N VAL A 227 23.12 -6.87 2.08
CA VAL A 227 22.62 -8.24 2.04
C VAL A 227 23.48 -9.07 1.07
N GLY A 228 23.99 -10.22 1.53
CA GLY A 228 24.84 -11.10 0.70
C GLY A 228 24.15 -11.56 -0.59
N GLY A 229 24.96 -11.86 -1.62
CA GLY A 229 24.47 -12.23 -2.96
C GLY A 229 23.49 -13.40 -2.96
N VAL A 230 23.67 -14.41 -2.10
CA VAL A 230 22.77 -15.55 -1.95
C VAL A 230 21.36 -15.10 -1.56
N TRP A 231 21.25 -14.20 -0.58
CA TRP A 231 19.95 -13.69 -0.11
C TRP A 231 19.25 -12.81 -1.16
N ARG A 232 20.02 -12.01 -1.90
CA ARG A 232 19.47 -11.23 -3.02
C ARG A 232 18.90 -12.13 -4.11
N SER A 233 19.63 -13.21 -4.44
CA SER A 233 19.16 -14.19 -5.43
C SER A 233 17.91 -14.92 -4.93
N ALA A 234 17.88 -15.35 -3.66
CA ALA A 234 16.74 -15.98 -3.04
C ALA A 234 15.50 -15.04 -3.06
N SER A 235 15.68 -13.78 -2.66
CA SER A 235 14.65 -12.75 -2.73
C SER A 235 14.08 -12.62 -4.15
N ALA A 236 14.94 -12.49 -5.16
CA ALA A 236 14.49 -12.36 -6.55
C ALA A 236 13.71 -13.57 -7.07
N VAL A 237 14.09 -14.78 -6.65
CA VAL A 237 13.39 -16.01 -7.01
C VAL A 237 12.01 -16.05 -6.33
N LEU A 238 11.97 -15.82 -5.01
CA LEU A 238 10.72 -15.81 -4.25
C LEU A 238 9.73 -14.77 -4.80
N GLN A 239 10.19 -13.57 -5.14
CA GLN A 239 9.35 -12.54 -5.76
C GLN A 239 8.75 -12.98 -7.11
N ARG A 240 9.52 -13.72 -7.94
CA ARG A 240 9.00 -14.26 -9.21
C ARG A 240 7.89 -15.28 -8.96
N ILE A 241 8.08 -16.15 -7.96
CA ILE A 241 7.08 -17.14 -7.57
C ILE A 241 5.85 -16.42 -7.01
N ASP A 242 6.03 -15.46 -6.11
CA ASP A 242 4.95 -14.68 -5.50
C ASP A 242 4.08 -13.99 -6.55
N ARG A 243 4.68 -13.40 -7.59
CA ARG A 243 3.92 -12.81 -8.71
C ARG A 243 3.03 -13.80 -9.43
N ALA A 244 3.42 -15.06 -9.51
CA ALA A 244 2.63 -16.12 -10.12
C ALA A 244 1.53 -16.61 -9.17
N VAL A 245 1.89 -16.97 -7.94
CA VAL A 245 0.96 -17.57 -6.97
C VAL A 245 0.01 -16.55 -6.33
N GLY A 246 0.41 -15.30 -6.21
CA GLY A 246 -0.42 -14.22 -5.64
C GLY A 246 -1.70 -13.91 -6.43
N ARG A 247 -1.80 -14.44 -7.66
CA ARG A 247 -3.01 -14.37 -8.50
C ARG A 247 -3.97 -15.53 -8.24
N LEU A 248 -3.52 -16.59 -7.58
CA LEU A 248 -4.33 -17.78 -7.37
C LEU A 248 -5.34 -17.56 -6.23
N PRO A 249 -6.62 -17.99 -6.38
CA PRO A 249 -7.70 -17.67 -5.45
C PRO A 249 -7.48 -18.11 -4.00
N TRP A 250 -6.65 -19.11 -3.78
CA TRP A 250 -6.35 -19.66 -2.45
C TRP A 250 -5.12 -19.00 -1.82
N PHE A 251 -4.09 -18.71 -2.65
CA PHE A 251 -2.80 -18.24 -2.16
C PHE A 251 -2.81 -16.79 -1.73
N TYR A 252 -3.54 -15.90 -2.41
CA TYR A 252 -3.59 -14.49 -2.00
C TYR A 252 -4.11 -14.29 -0.57
N ARG A 253 -4.86 -15.25 -0.04
CA ARG A 253 -5.37 -15.21 1.34
C ARG A 253 -4.30 -15.42 2.40
N LEU A 254 -3.17 -15.99 2.03
CA LEU A 254 -2.00 -16.24 2.88
C LEU A 254 -0.95 -15.14 2.73
N ALA A 255 -1.22 -14.13 1.93
CA ALA A 255 -0.31 -13.01 1.74
C ALA A 255 -0.32 -12.09 2.96
N SER A 256 0.87 -11.63 3.36
CA SER A 256 1.00 -10.59 4.35
C SER A 256 0.28 -9.32 3.90
N THR A 257 0.38 -9.02 2.63
CA THR A 257 -0.18 -7.82 2.02
C THR A 257 -1.04 -8.17 0.80
N ARG A 258 -2.10 -7.40 0.58
CA ARG A 258 -3.03 -7.57 -0.54
C ARG A 258 -3.18 -6.28 -1.32
N LEU A 259 -2.92 -6.38 -2.62
CA LEU A 259 -3.30 -5.35 -3.58
C LEU A 259 -4.76 -5.56 -3.97
N VAL A 260 -5.56 -4.55 -3.77
CA VAL A 260 -7.00 -4.56 -4.02
C VAL A 260 -7.35 -3.48 -5.04
N THR A 261 -8.11 -3.85 -6.04
CA THR A 261 -8.74 -2.91 -6.97
C THR A 261 -10.24 -2.93 -6.73
N ALA A 262 -10.83 -1.79 -6.47
CA ALA A 262 -12.26 -1.61 -6.31
C ALA A 262 -12.77 -0.51 -7.26
N VAL A 263 -14.01 -0.64 -7.72
CA VAL A 263 -14.65 0.27 -8.66
C VAL A 263 -15.87 0.91 -8.00
N LYS A 264 -16.07 2.20 -8.20
CA LYS A 264 -17.29 2.89 -7.77
C LYS A 264 -18.46 2.45 -8.63
N THR A 265 -19.48 1.91 -7.99
CA THR A 265 -20.75 1.48 -8.60
C THR A 265 -21.76 2.59 -8.71
#